data_ac85d2fffbc38e33e694d5a6f4e903a9
#
_entry.id   ac85d2fffbc38e33e694d5a6f4e903a9
#
_cell.length_a   1.000
_cell.length_b   1.000
_cell.length_c   1.000
_cell.angle_alpha   90.00
_cell.angle_beta   90.00
_cell.angle_gamma   90.00
#
_symmetry.space_group_name_H-M   'P 1'
#
loop_
_entity.id
_entity.type
_entity.pdbx_description
1 polymer ?
#
loop_
_entity_poly.entity_id
_entity_poly.type
_entity_poly.pdbx_seq_one_letter_code
_entity_poly.pdbx_strand_id
1 'polypeptide(L)'
;MNYSDKQLAESLYLATEDKSPKQVDGIVDHFLGWLKQQGSLNKLPNVMQKLQQVRREKEGIELITLRTKTPLSPETIRKIAHRYEEKLKKKIQIEEIVDTSILGGLKIQSSDTELDLTFNKQLAELQRHLSN
;
A
#
# COMPACT_ATOMS: atom_id res chain seq x y z
N MET A 1 -13.10 18.32 -15.98
CA MET A 1 -11.68 18.23 -15.60
C MET A 1 -11.04 17.06 -16.33
N ASN A 2 -9.91 17.32 -17.02
CA ASN A 2 -9.33 16.36 -17.95
C ASN A 2 -8.07 15.64 -17.39
N TYR A 3 -7.85 15.69 -16.09
CA TYR A 3 -6.68 15.07 -15.48
C TYR A 3 -7.07 13.78 -14.78
N SER A 4 -6.25 12.74 -14.97
CA SER A 4 -6.42 11.48 -14.24
C SER A 4 -5.96 11.65 -12.78
N ASP A 5 -6.42 10.74 -11.92
CA ASP A 5 -6.01 10.74 -10.51
C ASP A 5 -4.50 10.58 -10.36
N LYS A 6 -3.88 9.76 -11.22
CA LYS A 6 -2.44 9.57 -11.24
C LYS A 6 -1.70 10.84 -11.65
N GLN A 7 -2.20 11.55 -12.67
CA GLN A 7 -1.59 12.81 -13.11
C GLN A 7 -1.64 13.86 -12.00
N LEU A 8 -2.78 13.96 -11.31
CA LEU A 8 -2.94 14.88 -10.17
C LEU A 8 -1.99 14.51 -9.04
N ALA A 9 -1.85 13.22 -8.74
CA ALA A 9 -0.95 12.73 -7.70
C ALA A 9 0.52 13.02 -8.05
N GLU A 10 0.94 12.78 -9.29
CA GLU A 10 2.30 13.07 -9.74
C GLU A 10 2.60 14.56 -9.64
N SER A 11 1.65 15.42 -10.06
CA SER A 11 1.80 16.87 -9.97
C SER A 11 1.94 17.33 -8.52
N LEU A 12 1.13 16.76 -7.63
CA LEU A 12 1.18 17.11 -6.21
C LEU A 12 2.50 16.65 -5.58
N TYR A 13 2.97 15.46 -5.93
CA TYR A 13 4.26 14.95 -5.45
C TYR A 13 5.41 15.88 -5.86
N LEU A 14 5.47 16.24 -7.14
CA LEU A 14 6.50 17.14 -7.65
C LEU A 14 6.44 18.53 -7.02
N ALA A 15 5.24 19.04 -6.78
CA ALA A 15 5.05 20.33 -6.16
C ALA A 15 5.46 20.36 -4.68
N THR A 16 5.39 19.21 -3.99
CA THR A 16 5.68 19.12 -2.55
C THR A 16 7.05 18.53 -2.25
N GLU A 17 7.73 17.97 -3.27
CA GLU A 17 9.07 17.40 -3.12
C GLU A 17 10.04 18.49 -2.65
N ASP A 18 10.88 18.15 -1.66
CA ASP A 18 11.92 19.03 -1.11
C ASP A 18 11.38 20.35 -0.52
N LYS A 19 10.12 20.40 -0.15
CA LYS A 19 9.51 21.56 0.49
C LYS A 19 9.40 21.40 2.00
N SER A 20 9.45 22.52 2.73
CA SER A 20 9.24 22.51 4.17
C SER A 20 7.78 22.12 4.50
N PRO A 21 7.49 21.62 5.72
CA PRO A 21 6.10 21.31 6.10
C PRO A 21 5.14 22.48 5.94
N LYS A 22 5.59 23.71 6.22
CA LYS A 22 4.76 24.90 6.05
C LYS A 22 4.43 25.16 4.58
N GLN A 23 5.41 25.00 3.70
CA GLN A 23 5.20 25.15 2.25
C GLN A 23 4.27 24.06 1.71
N VAL A 24 4.43 22.82 2.19
CA VAL A 24 3.55 21.71 1.81
C VAL A 24 2.11 22.00 2.20
N ASP A 25 1.86 22.51 3.42
CA ASP A 25 0.52 22.86 3.87
C ASP A 25 -0.14 23.88 2.94
N GLY A 26 0.60 24.90 2.54
CA GLY A 26 0.10 25.91 1.60
C GLY A 26 -0.23 25.33 0.23
N ILE A 27 0.60 24.44 -0.28
CA ILE A 27 0.39 23.76 -1.57
C ILE A 27 -0.84 22.86 -1.50
N VAL A 28 -0.99 22.11 -0.42
CA VAL A 28 -2.14 21.21 -0.22
C VAL A 28 -3.43 22.01 -0.12
N ASP A 29 -3.43 23.10 0.63
CA ASP A 29 -4.61 23.99 0.74
C ASP A 29 -5.02 24.56 -0.62
N HIS A 30 -4.05 24.97 -1.41
CA HIS A 30 -4.31 25.49 -2.76
C HIS A 30 -4.89 24.39 -3.66
N PHE A 31 -4.34 23.18 -3.59
CA PHE A 31 -4.82 22.02 -4.35
C PHE A 31 -6.26 21.66 -3.98
N LEU A 32 -6.57 21.62 -2.68
CA LEU A 32 -7.93 21.36 -2.21
C LEU A 32 -8.92 22.40 -2.69
N GLY A 33 -8.54 23.67 -2.63
CA GLY A 33 -9.37 24.76 -3.15
C GLY A 33 -9.64 24.63 -4.63
N TRP A 34 -8.64 24.24 -5.41
CA TRP A 34 -8.77 24.00 -6.84
C TRP A 34 -9.72 22.84 -7.14
N LEU A 35 -9.58 21.70 -6.42
CA LEU A 35 -10.49 20.57 -6.56
C LEU A 35 -11.93 20.96 -6.25
N LYS A 36 -12.13 21.75 -5.21
CA LYS A 36 -13.45 22.23 -4.82
C LYS A 36 -14.07 23.09 -5.92
N GLN A 37 -13.30 24.00 -6.52
CA GLN A 37 -13.75 24.83 -7.64
C GLN A 37 -14.16 23.99 -8.84
N GLN A 38 -13.43 22.90 -9.12
CA GLN A 38 -13.73 22.00 -10.24
C GLN A 38 -14.89 21.06 -9.95
N GLY A 39 -15.46 21.09 -8.75
CA GLY A 39 -16.49 20.14 -8.34
C GLY A 39 -15.98 18.69 -8.24
N SER A 40 -14.68 18.53 -8.00
CA SER A 40 -14.01 17.24 -8.05
C SER A 40 -13.41 16.82 -6.71
N LEU A 41 -13.93 17.37 -5.61
CA LEU A 41 -13.44 17.05 -4.28
C LEU A 41 -13.62 15.56 -3.94
N ASN A 42 -14.60 14.89 -4.55
CA ASN A 42 -14.83 13.46 -4.42
C ASN A 42 -13.68 12.61 -4.98
N LYS A 43 -12.80 13.17 -5.78
CA LYS A 43 -11.62 12.47 -6.30
C LYS A 43 -10.48 12.40 -5.27
N LEU A 44 -10.56 13.17 -4.20
CA LEU A 44 -9.47 13.30 -3.23
C LEU A 44 -9.00 11.96 -2.65
N PRO A 45 -9.88 11.04 -2.21
CA PRO A 45 -9.41 9.75 -1.69
C PRO A 45 -8.58 8.96 -2.70
N ASN A 46 -9.00 8.93 -3.97
CA ASN A 46 -8.29 8.24 -5.03
C ASN A 46 -6.95 8.91 -5.36
N VAL A 47 -6.93 10.24 -5.37
CA VAL A 47 -5.70 10.99 -5.60
C VAL A 47 -4.70 10.72 -4.48
N MET A 48 -5.15 10.69 -3.23
CA MET A 48 -4.29 10.40 -2.08
C MET A 48 -3.71 8.98 -2.15
N GLN A 49 -4.51 8.01 -2.57
CA GLN A 49 -4.04 6.64 -2.80
C GLN A 49 -2.95 6.59 -3.88
N LYS A 50 -3.18 7.28 -4.99
CA LYS A 50 -2.20 7.36 -6.07
C LYS A 50 -0.94 8.11 -5.64
N LEU A 51 -1.09 9.12 -4.79
CA LEU A 51 0.05 9.87 -4.25
C LEU A 51 0.97 8.95 -3.43
N GLN A 52 0.41 8.09 -2.59
CA GLN A 52 1.19 7.10 -1.85
C GLN A 52 1.94 6.16 -2.78
N GLN A 53 1.29 5.70 -3.83
CA GLN A 53 1.90 4.84 -4.84
C GLN A 53 3.04 5.56 -5.56
N VAL A 54 2.82 6.79 -5.99
CA VAL A 54 3.85 7.61 -6.66
C VAL A 54 5.04 7.82 -5.74
N ARG A 55 4.80 8.13 -4.48
CA ARG A 55 5.85 8.29 -3.48
C ARG A 55 6.71 7.03 -3.35
N ARG A 56 6.07 5.87 -3.24
CA ARG A 56 6.80 4.60 -3.15
C ARG A 56 7.66 4.35 -4.39
N GLU A 57 7.09 4.59 -5.58
CA GLU A 57 7.82 4.40 -6.84
C GLU A 57 9.03 5.34 -6.93
N LYS A 58 8.84 6.61 -6.56
CA LYS A 58 9.92 7.62 -6.63
C LYS A 58 11.00 7.41 -5.58
N GLU A 59 10.64 6.95 -4.39
CA GLU A 59 11.57 6.76 -3.28
C GLU A 59 12.13 5.33 -3.19
N GLY A 60 11.74 4.46 -4.11
CA GLY A 60 12.20 3.07 -4.11
C GLY A 60 11.71 2.26 -2.92
N ILE A 61 10.48 2.49 -2.51
CA ILE A 61 9.84 1.79 -1.40
C ILE A 61 8.95 0.68 -1.96
N GLU A 62 9.12 -0.54 -1.44
CA GLU A 62 8.25 -1.67 -1.75
C GLU A 62 7.18 -1.81 -0.68
N LEU A 63 5.93 -1.90 -1.09
CA LEU A 63 4.82 -2.16 -0.18
C LEU A 63 4.63 -3.66 -0.03
N ILE A 64 4.68 -4.14 1.21
CA ILE A 64 4.40 -5.53 1.56
C ILE A 64 3.11 -5.55 2.36
N THR A 65 2.10 -6.24 1.85
CA THR A 65 0.81 -6.39 2.53
C THR A 65 0.77 -7.73 3.23
N LEU A 66 0.47 -7.71 4.52
CA LEU A 66 0.33 -8.88 5.36
C LEU A 66 -1.13 -9.05 5.72
N ARG A 67 -1.72 -10.20 5.36
CA ARG A 67 -3.10 -10.55 5.74
C ARG A 67 -3.09 -11.68 6.75
N THR A 68 -3.72 -11.45 7.89
CA THR A 68 -3.79 -12.42 8.98
C THR A 68 -5.16 -12.40 9.61
N LYS A 69 -5.50 -13.48 10.33
CA LYS A 69 -6.74 -13.54 11.10
C LYS A 69 -6.69 -12.61 12.31
N THR A 70 -5.53 -12.54 12.96
CA THR A 70 -5.31 -11.72 14.14
C THR A 70 -4.06 -10.86 13.94
N PRO A 71 -3.97 -9.70 14.62
CA PRO A 71 -2.78 -8.86 14.48
C PRO A 71 -1.49 -9.59 14.85
N LEU A 72 -0.44 -9.35 14.07
CA LEU A 72 0.90 -9.88 14.35
C LEU A 72 1.59 -9.02 15.40
N SER A 73 2.54 -9.62 16.14
CA SER A 73 3.36 -8.85 17.06
C SER A 73 4.28 -7.89 16.30
N PRO A 74 4.62 -6.73 16.87
CA PRO A 74 5.55 -5.80 16.23
C PRO A 74 6.91 -6.44 15.91
N GLU A 75 7.35 -7.37 16.73
CA GLU A 75 8.60 -8.11 16.49
C GLU A 75 8.52 -8.97 15.23
N THR A 76 7.42 -9.69 15.04
CA THR A 76 7.22 -10.50 13.86
C THR A 76 7.17 -9.64 12.59
N ILE A 77 6.49 -8.50 12.66
CA ILE A 77 6.43 -7.56 11.54
C ILE A 77 7.83 -7.06 11.19
N ARG A 78 8.64 -6.70 12.18
CA ARG A 78 10.02 -6.24 11.95
C ARG A 78 10.88 -7.33 11.30
N LYS A 79 10.74 -8.57 11.73
CA LYS A 79 11.47 -9.69 11.13
C LYS A 79 11.12 -9.89 9.67
N ILE A 80 9.84 -9.80 9.33
CA ILE A 80 9.37 -9.91 7.96
C ILE A 80 9.90 -8.75 7.12
N ALA A 81 9.78 -7.53 7.62
CA ALA A 81 10.30 -6.34 6.93
C ALA A 81 11.79 -6.45 6.65
N HIS A 82 12.57 -6.86 7.66
CA HIS A 82 14.03 -7.01 7.52
C HIS A 82 14.39 -8.04 6.45
N ARG A 83 13.70 -9.16 6.43
CA ARG A 83 13.92 -10.22 5.43
C ARG A 83 13.69 -9.72 4.01
N TYR A 84 12.60 -8.97 3.81
CA TYR A 84 12.29 -8.40 2.50
C TYR A 84 13.25 -7.28 2.11
N GLU A 85 13.71 -6.48 3.06
CA GLU A 85 14.74 -5.47 2.80
C GLU A 85 16.03 -6.12 2.27
N GLU A 86 16.47 -7.20 2.87
CA GLU A 86 17.65 -7.93 2.43
C GLU A 86 17.45 -8.57 1.06
N LYS A 87 16.28 -9.16 0.85
CA LYS A 87 15.97 -9.87 -0.39
C LYS A 87 15.81 -8.92 -1.58
N LEU A 88 15.09 -7.82 -1.39
CA LEU A 88 14.73 -6.90 -2.45
C LEU A 88 15.69 -5.72 -2.61
N LYS A 89 16.53 -5.48 -1.61
CA LYS A 89 17.44 -4.33 -1.57
C LYS A 89 16.72 -3.00 -1.71
N LYS A 90 15.54 -2.90 -1.12
CA LYS A 90 14.68 -1.71 -1.12
C LYS A 90 14.21 -1.41 0.30
N LYS A 91 13.78 -0.18 0.53
CA LYS A 91 13.04 0.15 1.74
C LYS A 91 11.68 -0.54 1.70
N ILE A 92 11.26 -1.07 2.83
CA ILE A 92 9.99 -1.81 2.93
C ILE A 92 9.00 -1.03 3.77
N GLN A 93 7.79 -0.91 3.23
CA GLN A 93 6.63 -0.41 3.96
C GLN A 93 5.67 -1.58 4.19
N ILE A 94 5.27 -1.79 5.43
CA ILE A 94 4.35 -2.87 5.78
C ILE A 94 2.94 -2.31 5.95
N GLU A 95 1.99 -2.96 5.29
CA GLU A 95 0.56 -2.75 5.51
C GLU A 95 -0.02 -4.04 6.09
N GLU A 96 -0.57 -3.95 7.29
CA GLU A 96 -1.19 -5.10 7.94
C GLU A 96 -2.70 -5.03 7.77
N ILE A 97 -3.29 -6.11 7.26
CA ILE A 97 -4.74 -6.24 7.10
C ILE A 97 -5.20 -7.43 7.90
N VAL A 98 -6.08 -7.19 8.86
CA VAL A 98 -6.72 -8.26 9.62
C VAL A 98 -7.96 -8.72 8.86
N ASP A 99 -7.96 -9.99 8.47
CA ASP A 99 -9.02 -10.59 7.65
C ASP A 99 -9.58 -11.81 8.37
N THR A 100 -10.79 -11.68 8.88
CA THR A 100 -11.44 -12.73 9.67
C THR A 100 -11.85 -13.94 8.83
N SER A 101 -11.86 -13.84 7.50
CA SER A 101 -12.12 -14.98 6.62
C SER A 101 -10.96 -15.96 6.55
N ILE A 102 -9.76 -15.54 6.98
CA ILE A 102 -8.59 -16.42 7.06
C ILE A 102 -8.71 -17.30 8.31
N LEU A 103 -8.61 -18.61 8.12
CA LEU A 103 -8.73 -19.58 9.21
C LEU A 103 -7.49 -19.61 10.10
N GLY A 104 -6.37 -19.17 9.60
CA GLY A 104 -5.09 -19.12 10.29
C GLY A 104 -3.97 -18.97 9.30
N GLY A 105 -2.75 -18.72 9.79
CA GLY A 105 -1.60 -18.52 8.93
C GLY A 105 -1.50 -17.09 8.42
N LEU A 106 -0.81 -16.92 7.33
CA LEU A 106 -0.37 -15.61 6.84
C LEU A 106 -0.35 -15.58 5.33
N LYS A 107 -0.83 -14.48 4.76
CA LYS A 107 -0.71 -14.20 3.33
C LYS A 107 0.15 -12.95 3.16
N ILE A 108 1.23 -13.07 2.38
CA ILE A 108 2.16 -11.97 2.13
C ILE A 108 2.08 -11.61 0.65
N GLN A 109 1.86 -10.34 0.38
CA GLN A 109 1.73 -9.84 -0.99
C GLN A 109 2.69 -8.68 -1.23
N SER A 110 3.50 -8.80 -2.29
CA SER A 110 4.31 -7.70 -2.81
C SER A 110 3.76 -7.25 -4.15
N SER A 111 4.43 -6.31 -4.83
CA SER A 111 3.98 -5.85 -6.14
C SER A 111 3.97 -6.96 -7.20
N ASP A 112 4.90 -7.91 -7.10
CA ASP A 112 5.12 -8.94 -8.12
C ASP A 112 4.73 -10.34 -7.68
N THR A 113 4.66 -10.59 -6.39
CA THR A 113 4.52 -11.94 -5.86
C THR A 113 3.49 -12.01 -4.74
N GLU A 114 2.94 -13.18 -4.57
CA GLU A 114 2.06 -13.50 -3.47
C GLU A 114 2.50 -14.82 -2.85
N LEU A 115 2.70 -14.81 -1.54
CA LEU A 115 3.00 -16.01 -0.78
C LEU A 115 1.83 -16.28 0.16
N ASP A 116 1.11 -17.36 -0.10
CA ASP A 116 -0.07 -17.73 0.68
C ASP A 116 0.26 -18.91 1.59
N LEU A 117 0.44 -18.63 2.87
CA LEU A 117 0.70 -19.60 3.92
C LEU A 117 -0.54 -19.78 4.82
N THR A 118 -1.72 -19.46 4.29
CA THR A 118 -2.96 -19.60 5.05
C THR A 118 -3.40 -21.05 5.17
N PHE A 119 -4.10 -21.35 6.24
CA PHE A 119 -4.72 -22.65 6.46
C PHE A 119 -5.79 -22.94 5.40
N ASN A 120 -6.49 -21.91 4.92
CA ASN A 120 -7.46 -22.03 3.84
C ASN A 120 -6.86 -22.68 2.59
N LYS A 121 -5.66 -22.23 2.18
CA LYS A 121 -4.98 -22.78 1.02
C LYS A 121 -4.57 -24.23 1.23
N GLN A 122 -4.05 -24.54 2.41
CA GLN A 122 -3.64 -25.90 2.76
C GLN A 122 -4.81 -26.86 2.73
N LEU A 123 -5.98 -26.45 3.25
CA LEU A 123 -7.20 -27.24 3.18
C LEU A 123 -7.67 -27.45 1.75
N ALA A 124 -7.65 -26.40 0.93
CA ALA A 124 -8.06 -26.51 -0.47
C ALA A 124 -7.17 -27.48 -1.25
N GLU A 125 -5.86 -27.44 -1.02
CA GLU A 125 -4.91 -28.36 -1.65
C GLU A 125 -5.15 -29.79 -1.20
N LEU A 126 -5.39 -30.01 0.09
CA LEU A 126 -5.71 -31.35 0.62
C LEU A 126 -6.98 -31.89 0.01
N GLN A 127 -8.04 -31.09 -0.09
CA GLN A 127 -9.31 -31.48 -0.72
C GLN A 127 -9.13 -31.89 -2.17
N ARG A 128 -8.29 -31.18 -2.92
CA ARG A 128 -7.97 -31.56 -4.31
C ARG A 128 -7.28 -32.90 -4.39
N HIS A 129 -6.33 -33.17 -3.51
CA HIS A 129 -5.64 -34.46 -3.47
C HIS A 129 -6.59 -35.59 -3.13
N LEU A 130 -7.54 -35.37 -2.25
CA LEU A 130 -8.51 -36.39 -1.85
C LEU A 130 -9.59 -36.62 -2.92
N SER A 131 -9.83 -35.64 -3.80
CA SER A 131 -10.82 -35.75 -4.88
C SER A 131 -10.32 -36.46 -6.12
N ASN A 132 -9.02 -36.64 -6.23
CA ASN A 132 -8.39 -37.38 -7.34
C ASN A 132 -8.06 -38.83 -6.94
#